data_4f953e8c4802b26b37318563bffc2efd
#
_entry.id   4f953e8c4802b26b37318563bffc2efd
#
_cell.length_a   1.000
_cell.length_b   1.000
_cell.length_c   1.000
_cell.angle_alpha   90.00
_cell.angle_beta   90.00
_cell.angle_gamma   90.00
#
_symmetry.space_group_name_H-M   'P 1'
#
loop_
_entity.id
_entity.type
_entity.pdbx_description
1 polymer ?
#
loop_
_entity_poly.entity_id
_entity_poly.type
_entity_poly.pdbx_seq_one_letter_code
_entity_poly.pdbx_strand_id
1 'polypeptide(L)'
;LRLVGSEMCIRDSINTMDAKGEVLITIMASLAQQESESLSQNVKLGMQYRFQQGKVMVNASCFLGYDKDENGDLVINPEQAETAKRIYREYLEGASCQQIARGLERDGIRTARGNTRWHDSSIRLILENEKYMGDALLQKTYTVDFLKKKRIKNNGEMPQYYVEDDHEAIIPRALFLQVQEEIARRGSQVDCMGRRRGFSAKHCFTGLLYCAECGEQFRRIHWNNRGCKSVVWRCMTRLEKKGACHARTVYEESLKQAFVEALNQLTGGSETYLSILQENMAEVIEMEQSNLPKEIQRKLDVLQKKLIECAERHEDYEEIAQEIFRLREQKEQALRENVSQQEQKERMRELQEFLAAQPHQIAEFDETLVRHLLAKVTVSSDRLNFTFQSGVAVSIEK
;
A
#
# COMPACT_ATOMS: atom_id res chain seq x y z
N LEU A 1 7.66 -39.74 -28.68
CA LEU A 1 6.77 -40.90 -28.93
C LEU A 1 6.34 -40.82 -30.38
N ARG A 2 6.83 -41.76 -31.19
CA ARG A 2 6.52 -41.86 -32.61
C ARG A 2 5.28 -42.77 -32.70
N LEU A 3 4.11 -42.19 -32.88
CA LEU A 3 2.91 -42.92 -33.24
C LEU A 3 3.07 -43.40 -34.69
N VAL A 4 3.36 -44.63 -34.86
CA VAL A 4 3.40 -45.29 -36.17
C VAL A 4 2.41 -46.46 -36.09
N GLY A 5 1.29 -46.30 -36.78
CA GLY A 5 0.31 -47.38 -36.96
C GLY A 5 -0.96 -47.21 -36.14
N SER A 6 -2.02 -47.90 -36.58
CA SER A 6 -3.29 -47.99 -35.87
C SER A 6 -3.08 -48.73 -34.54
N GLU A 7 -3.21 -48.05 -33.42
CA GLU A 7 -3.26 -48.70 -32.13
C GLU A 7 -4.71 -49.04 -31.79
N MET A 8 -4.98 -50.33 -31.73
CA MET A 8 -6.21 -50.81 -31.13
C MET A 8 -5.98 -50.95 -29.63
N CYS A 9 -6.65 -50.12 -28.86
CA CYS A 9 -6.62 -50.23 -27.41
C CYS A 9 -7.34 -51.52 -27.01
N ILE A 10 -6.59 -52.56 -26.65
CA ILE A 10 -7.10 -53.91 -26.32
C ILE A 10 -8.11 -53.87 -25.17
N ARG A 11 -8.06 -52.85 -24.34
CA ARG A 11 -8.93 -52.66 -23.17
C ARG A 11 -10.34 -52.18 -23.53
N ASP A 12 -10.48 -51.33 -24.55
CA ASP A 12 -11.74 -50.64 -24.87
C ASP A 12 -12.24 -50.91 -26.30
N SER A 13 -11.55 -51.75 -27.08
CA SER A 13 -11.90 -52.14 -28.47
C SER A 13 -12.10 -50.94 -29.41
N ILE A 14 -11.39 -49.83 -29.16
CA ILE A 14 -11.52 -48.61 -29.95
C ILE A 14 -10.43 -48.58 -31.02
N ASN A 15 -10.81 -48.58 -32.28
CA ASN A 15 -9.90 -48.39 -33.41
C ASN A 15 -9.82 -46.90 -33.76
N THR A 16 -8.64 -46.30 -33.56
CA THR A 16 -8.41 -44.85 -33.77
C THR A 16 -8.32 -44.48 -35.26
N MET A 17 -8.26 -45.44 -36.17
CA MET A 17 -8.19 -45.20 -37.62
C MET A 17 -9.56 -45.19 -38.30
N ASP A 18 -10.61 -45.59 -37.62
CA ASP A 18 -11.97 -45.56 -38.14
C ASP A 18 -12.66 -44.23 -37.80
N ALA A 19 -13.48 -43.73 -38.72
CA ALA A 19 -14.30 -42.52 -38.50
C ALA A 19 -15.17 -42.62 -37.24
N LYS A 20 -15.59 -43.80 -36.85
CA LYS A 20 -16.31 -44.06 -35.60
C LYS A 20 -15.39 -43.87 -34.36
N GLY A 21 -14.14 -44.27 -34.46
CA GLY A 21 -13.13 -44.11 -33.40
C GLY A 21 -12.78 -42.64 -33.19
N GLU A 22 -12.64 -41.86 -34.26
CA GLU A 22 -12.40 -40.42 -34.21
C GLU A 22 -13.53 -39.65 -33.51
N VAL A 23 -14.78 -39.99 -33.84
CA VAL A 23 -15.96 -39.41 -33.17
C VAL A 23 -15.99 -39.78 -31.70
N LEU A 24 -15.68 -41.03 -31.35
CA LEU A 24 -15.68 -41.49 -29.96
C LEU A 24 -14.59 -40.80 -29.14
N ILE A 25 -13.37 -40.64 -29.69
CA ILE A 25 -12.28 -39.88 -29.04
C ILE A 25 -12.67 -38.42 -28.84
N THR A 26 -13.31 -37.81 -29.84
CA THR A 26 -13.77 -36.41 -29.73
C THR A 26 -14.82 -36.23 -28.64
N ILE A 27 -15.78 -37.18 -28.54
CA ILE A 27 -16.79 -37.18 -27.46
C ILE A 27 -16.12 -37.40 -26.10
N MET A 28 -15.20 -38.37 -25.97
CA MET A 28 -14.48 -38.62 -24.71
C MET A 28 -13.62 -37.40 -24.29
N ALA A 29 -12.94 -36.79 -25.24
CA ALA A 29 -12.17 -35.58 -24.99
C ALA A 29 -13.07 -34.40 -24.54
N SER A 30 -14.23 -34.22 -25.16
CA SER A 30 -15.22 -33.23 -24.78
C SER A 30 -15.78 -33.48 -23.37
N LEU A 31 -16.11 -34.72 -23.03
CA LEU A 31 -16.56 -35.10 -21.68
C LEU A 31 -15.48 -34.85 -20.62
N ALA A 32 -14.24 -35.27 -20.89
CA ALA A 32 -13.11 -35.02 -19.98
C ALA A 32 -12.85 -33.52 -19.76
N GLN A 33 -12.99 -32.72 -20.82
CA GLN A 33 -12.89 -31.27 -20.72
C GLN A 33 -14.02 -30.67 -19.86
N GLN A 34 -15.26 -31.13 -20.09
CA GLN A 34 -16.42 -30.67 -19.32
C GLN A 34 -16.34 -31.08 -17.85
N GLU A 35 -15.85 -32.28 -17.55
CA GLU A 35 -15.59 -32.74 -16.18
C GLU A 35 -14.52 -31.86 -15.50
N SER A 36 -13.42 -31.56 -16.19
CA SER A 36 -12.36 -30.67 -15.68
C SER A 36 -12.87 -29.26 -15.42
N GLU A 37 -13.74 -28.74 -16.27
CA GLU A 37 -14.38 -27.42 -16.09
C GLU A 37 -15.29 -27.43 -14.87
N SER A 38 -16.16 -28.44 -14.73
CA SER A 38 -17.06 -28.58 -13.59
C SER A 38 -16.29 -28.69 -12.27
N LEU A 39 -15.23 -29.50 -12.20
CA LEU A 39 -14.35 -29.56 -11.04
C LEU A 39 -13.71 -28.20 -10.72
N SER A 40 -13.24 -27.48 -11.74
CA SER A 40 -12.67 -26.14 -11.55
C SER A 40 -13.70 -25.15 -11.00
N GLN A 41 -14.94 -25.18 -11.48
CA GLN A 41 -16.04 -24.35 -10.98
C GLN A 41 -16.38 -24.70 -9.53
N ASN A 42 -16.49 -25.98 -9.19
CA ASN A 42 -16.78 -26.44 -7.84
C ASN A 42 -15.68 -26.00 -6.84
N VAL A 43 -14.41 -26.09 -7.23
CA VAL A 43 -13.29 -25.60 -6.42
C VAL A 43 -13.37 -24.08 -6.23
N LYS A 44 -13.69 -23.31 -7.29
CA LYS A 44 -13.87 -21.85 -7.20
C LYS A 44 -15.01 -21.49 -6.22
N LEU A 45 -16.15 -22.15 -6.33
CA LEU A 45 -17.29 -21.94 -5.42
C LEU A 45 -16.92 -22.29 -3.96
N GLY A 46 -16.27 -23.43 -3.74
CA GLY A 46 -15.81 -23.82 -2.41
C GLY A 46 -14.80 -22.83 -1.80
N MET A 47 -13.94 -22.21 -2.63
CA MET A 47 -13.06 -21.13 -2.16
C MET A 47 -13.82 -19.84 -1.83
N GLN A 48 -14.79 -19.45 -2.67
CA GLN A 48 -15.62 -18.26 -2.42
C GLN A 48 -16.42 -18.39 -1.12
N TYR A 49 -17.02 -19.55 -0.85
CA TYR A 49 -17.71 -19.80 0.42
C TYR A 49 -16.79 -19.68 1.63
N ARG A 50 -15.55 -20.17 1.54
CA ARG A 50 -14.56 -20.00 2.62
C ARG A 50 -14.19 -18.54 2.82
N PHE A 51 -14.01 -17.78 1.73
CA PHE A 51 -13.73 -16.34 1.80
C PHE A 51 -14.90 -15.56 2.41
N GLN A 52 -16.15 -15.92 2.07
CA GLN A 52 -17.35 -15.33 2.68
C GLN A 52 -17.44 -15.61 4.19
N GLN A 53 -16.92 -16.78 4.63
CA GLN A 53 -16.86 -17.13 6.05
C GLN A 53 -15.64 -16.51 6.76
N GLY A 54 -14.84 -15.71 6.07
CA GLY A 54 -13.63 -15.09 6.63
C GLY A 54 -12.49 -16.08 6.87
N LYS A 55 -12.53 -17.32 6.37
CA LYS A 55 -11.48 -18.30 6.57
C LYS A 55 -10.25 -17.99 5.71
N VAL A 56 -9.20 -17.53 6.36
CA VAL A 56 -7.94 -17.16 5.71
C VAL A 56 -7.08 -18.41 5.50
N MET A 57 -6.66 -18.62 4.26
CA MET A 57 -5.75 -19.72 3.91
C MET A 57 -4.42 -19.14 3.44
N VAL A 58 -3.39 -19.29 4.26
CA VAL A 58 -2.03 -18.84 3.95
C VAL A 58 -1.07 -20.01 3.92
N ASN A 59 -0.10 -19.98 3.01
CA ASN A 59 1.01 -20.92 3.03
C ASN A 59 2.12 -20.37 3.95
N ALA A 60 2.15 -20.83 5.20
CA ALA A 60 3.10 -20.35 6.20
C ALA A 60 4.57 -20.65 5.84
N SER A 61 4.86 -21.72 5.09
CA SER A 61 6.26 -22.05 4.70
C SER A 61 6.96 -20.99 3.85
N CYS A 62 6.22 -20.01 3.34
CA CYS A 62 6.75 -18.88 2.56
C CYS A 62 6.46 -17.53 3.18
N PHE A 63 5.90 -17.51 4.38
CA PHE A 63 5.46 -16.30 5.06
C PHE A 63 6.38 -15.99 6.24
N LEU A 64 7.22 -14.99 6.09
CA LEU A 64 8.20 -14.60 7.10
C LEU A 64 7.49 -14.09 8.36
N GLY A 65 7.87 -14.60 9.52
CA GLY A 65 7.35 -14.15 10.80
C GLY A 65 6.14 -14.89 11.32
N TYR A 66 5.54 -15.78 10.52
CA TYR A 66 4.40 -16.57 10.95
C TYR A 66 4.59 -18.05 10.66
N ASP A 67 4.22 -18.86 11.62
CA ASP A 67 4.06 -20.30 11.52
C ASP A 67 2.56 -20.68 11.59
N LYS A 68 2.22 -21.94 11.42
CA LYS A 68 0.88 -22.48 11.62
C LYS A 68 0.82 -23.33 12.85
N ASP A 69 -0.24 -23.17 13.63
CA ASP A 69 -0.58 -24.08 14.70
C ASP A 69 -1.27 -25.38 14.18
N GLU A 70 -1.66 -26.26 15.09
CA GLU A 70 -2.36 -27.50 14.76
C GLU A 70 -3.74 -27.28 14.14
N ASN A 71 -4.37 -26.13 14.38
CA ASN A 71 -5.66 -25.74 13.83
C ASN A 71 -5.55 -25.10 12.44
N GLY A 72 -4.33 -24.71 12.06
CA GLY A 72 -4.04 -24.02 10.80
C GLY A 72 -4.05 -22.51 10.88
N ASP A 73 -4.19 -21.95 12.09
CA ASP A 73 -4.16 -20.51 12.36
C ASP A 73 -2.71 -19.99 12.37
N LEU A 74 -2.55 -18.69 12.09
CA LEU A 74 -1.23 -18.06 12.04
C LEU A 74 -0.75 -17.71 13.47
N VAL A 75 0.43 -18.18 13.81
CA VAL A 75 1.11 -17.88 15.09
C VAL A 75 2.43 -17.20 14.80
N ILE A 76 2.79 -16.21 15.62
CA ILE A 76 4.01 -15.43 15.45
C ILE A 76 5.24 -16.30 15.76
N ASN A 77 6.18 -16.34 14.80
CA ASN A 77 7.52 -16.86 15.00
C ASN A 77 8.42 -15.71 15.47
N PRO A 78 8.90 -15.70 16.74
CA PRO A 78 9.58 -14.54 17.33
C PRO A 78 10.89 -14.18 16.60
N GLU A 79 11.68 -15.16 16.14
CA GLU A 79 12.94 -14.89 15.44
C GLU A 79 12.71 -14.23 14.08
N GLN A 80 11.73 -14.72 13.32
CA GLN A 80 11.40 -14.18 12.01
C GLN A 80 10.62 -12.86 12.11
N ALA A 81 9.83 -12.69 13.17
CA ALA A 81 9.09 -11.45 13.44
C ALA A 81 10.04 -10.26 13.66
N GLU A 82 11.17 -10.45 14.36
CA GLU A 82 12.17 -9.40 14.51
C GLU A 82 12.80 -9.00 13.17
N THR A 83 12.97 -9.96 12.27
CA THR A 83 13.43 -9.64 10.89
C THR A 83 12.38 -8.81 10.15
N ALA A 84 11.10 -9.14 10.28
CA ALA A 84 10.02 -8.36 9.67
C ALA A 84 9.99 -6.93 10.25
N LYS A 85 10.02 -6.76 11.57
CA LYS A 85 10.07 -5.45 12.23
C LYS A 85 11.28 -4.62 11.79
N ARG A 86 12.44 -5.26 11.62
CA ARG A 86 13.66 -4.61 11.11
C ARG A 86 13.45 -4.08 9.68
N ILE A 87 12.84 -4.85 8.79
CA ILE A 87 12.55 -4.44 7.40
C ILE A 87 11.69 -3.18 7.38
N TYR A 88 10.62 -3.14 8.19
CA TYR A 88 9.73 -1.97 8.29
C TYR A 88 10.46 -0.74 8.84
N ARG A 89 11.25 -0.91 9.91
CA ARG A 89 12.02 0.18 10.51
C ARG A 89 13.05 0.76 9.53
N GLU A 90 13.91 -0.08 8.93
CA GLU A 90 14.92 0.38 7.97
C GLU A 90 14.29 1.08 6.76
N TYR A 91 13.10 0.64 6.33
CA TYR A 91 12.39 1.29 5.24
C TYR A 91 11.93 2.70 5.62
N LEU A 92 11.37 2.91 6.82
CA LEU A 92 10.98 4.23 7.32
C LEU A 92 12.22 5.13 7.59
N GLU A 93 13.33 4.56 8.02
CA GLU A 93 14.61 5.27 8.15
C GLU A 93 15.17 5.72 6.78
N GLY A 94 14.56 5.31 5.69
CA GLY A 94 14.86 5.79 4.34
C GLY A 94 15.67 4.82 3.49
N ALA A 95 15.93 3.60 3.96
CA ALA A 95 16.59 2.59 3.13
C ALA A 95 15.73 2.19 1.94
N SER A 96 16.36 1.86 0.81
CA SER A 96 15.69 1.26 -0.34
C SER A 96 15.54 -0.26 -0.14
N CYS A 97 14.53 -0.89 -0.78
CA CYS A 97 14.36 -2.34 -0.72
C CYS A 97 15.64 -3.11 -1.06
N GLN A 98 16.44 -2.60 -2.00
CA GLN A 98 17.73 -3.20 -2.38
C GLN A 98 18.79 -3.07 -1.26
N GLN A 99 18.82 -1.94 -0.56
CA GLN A 99 19.75 -1.74 0.57
C GLN A 99 19.40 -2.65 1.74
N ILE A 100 18.09 -2.76 2.06
CA ILE A 100 17.58 -3.68 3.08
C ILE A 100 17.94 -5.12 2.73
N ALA A 101 17.68 -5.55 1.49
CA ALA A 101 18.01 -6.89 1.03
C ALA A 101 19.51 -7.20 1.23
N ARG A 102 20.41 -6.30 0.80
CA ARG A 102 21.86 -6.45 0.99
C ARG A 102 22.28 -6.41 2.46
N GLY A 103 21.59 -5.63 3.29
CA GLY A 103 21.81 -5.60 4.73
C GLY A 103 21.53 -6.96 5.38
N LEU A 104 20.37 -7.55 5.06
CA LEU A 104 19.98 -8.87 5.55
C LEU A 104 20.91 -9.99 5.07
N GLU A 105 21.36 -9.94 3.79
CA GLU A 105 22.32 -10.88 3.22
C GLU A 105 23.68 -10.81 3.95
N ARG A 106 24.17 -9.58 4.19
CA ARG A 106 25.44 -9.35 4.88
C ARG A 106 25.41 -9.88 6.31
N ASP A 107 24.26 -9.75 6.98
CA ASP A 107 24.07 -10.20 8.35
C ASP A 107 23.71 -11.70 8.43
N GLY A 108 23.69 -12.40 7.29
CA GLY A 108 23.47 -13.85 7.20
C GLY A 108 22.04 -14.29 7.48
N ILE A 109 21.07 -13.36 7.50
CA ILE A 109 19.66 -13.65 7.76
C ILE A 109 19.03 -14.34 6.55
N ARG A 110 18.41 -15.49 6.79
CA ARG A 110 17.76 -16.28 5.73
C ARG A 110 16.32 -15.84 5.49
N THR A 111 15.86 -16.03 4.25
CA THR A 111 14.44 -15.84 3.90
C THR A 111 13.57 -16.91 4.55
N ALA A 112 12.25 -16.73 4.59
CA ALA A 112 11.30 -17.74 5.08
C ALA A 112 11.48 -19.12 4.43
N ARG A 113 12.00 -19.19 3.20
CA ARG A 113 12.32 -20.45 2.48
C ARG A 113 13.73 -20.99 2.77
N GLY A 114 14.48 -20.37 3.68
CA GLY A 114 15.84 -20.76 4.01
C GLY A 114 16.92 -20.28 3.03
N ASN A 115 16.57 -19.52 1.99
CA ASN A 115 17.54 -18.97 1.03
C ASN A 115 18.37 -17.86 1.67
N THR A 116 19.64 -17.77 1.26
CA THR A 116 20.56 -16.71 1.71
C THR A 116 20.40 -15.43 0.92
N ARG A 117 19.88 -15.51 -0.31
CA ARG A 117 19.71 -14.35 -1.21
C ARG A 117 18.35 -13.70 -1.02
N TRP A 118 18.36 -12.40 -0.81
CA TRP A 118 17.20 -11.55 -0.73
C TRP A 118 17.00 -10.76 -2.02
N HIS A 119 15.77 -10.70 -2.52
CA HIS A 119 15.40 -9.87 -3.66
C HIS A 119 14.63 -8.64 -3.17
N ASP A 120 14.84 -7.52 -3.83
CA ASP A 120 14.11 -6.26 -3.61
C ASP A 120 12.60 -6.44 -3.74
N SER A 121 12.16 -7.27 -4.69
CA SER A 121 10.76 -7.66 -4.86
C SER A 121 10.18 -8.39 -3.65
N SER A 122 10.98 -9.23 -2.97
CA SER A 122 10.55 -9.92 -1.75
C SER A 122 10.36 -8.96 -0.58
N ILE A 123 11.29 -8.01 -0.41
CA ILE A 123 11.17 -6.94 0.59
C ILE A 123 9.91 -6.12 0.33
N ARG A 124 9.69 -5.74 -0.93
CA ARG A 124 8.50 -4.98 -1.31
C ARG A 124 7.20 -5.73 -1.02
N LEU A 125 7.14 -7.03 -1.33
CA LEU A 125 5.97 -7.87 -1.01
C LEU A 125 5.71 -7.96 0.50
N ILE A 126 6.76 -8.00 1.33
CA ILE A 126 6.64 -7.96 2.79
C ILE A 126 6.04 -6.63 3.25
N LEU A 127 6.56 -5.51 2.74
CA LEU A 127 6.09 -4.16 3.08
C LEU A 127 4.64 -3.88 2.64
N GLU A 128 4.19 -4.46 1.52
CA GLU A 128 2.84 -4.27 0.95
C GLU A 128 1.80 -5.29 1.49
N ASN A 129 2.20 -6.26 2.32
CA ASN A 129 1.31 -7.32 2.76
C ASN A 129 0.56 -6.94 4.05
N GLU A 130 -0.75 -6.71 3.95
CA GLU A 130 -1.62 -6.33 5.07
C GLU A 130 -1.65 -7.36 6.21
N LYS A 131 -1.27 -8.60 5.96
CA LYS A 131 -1.25 -9.63 7.01
C LYS A 131 -0.28 -9.34 8.14
N TYR A 132 0.73 -8.48 7.91
CA TYR A 132 1.63 -8.08 8.99
C TYR A 132 0.96 -7.19 10.04
N MET A 133 -0.14 -6.50 9.70
CA MET A 133 -0.93 -5.72 10.66
C MET A 133 -2.14 -6.49 11.24
N GLY A 134 -2.25 -7.80 10.97
CA GLY A 134 -3.30 -8.66 11.49
C GLY A 134 -4.51 -8.84 10.58
N ASP A 135 -4.62 -8.09 9.50
CA ASP A 135 -5.75 -8.13 8.59
C ASP A 135 -5.49 -9.08 7.40
N ALA A 136 -6.55 -9.50 6.73
CA ALA A 136 -6.42 -10.34 5.55
C ALA A 136 -7.34 -9.91 4.41
N LEU A 137 -6.76 -9.55 3.26
CA LEU A 137 -7.50 -9.33 2.02
C LEU A 137 -7.51 -10.61 1.18
N LEU A 138 -8.71 -11.16 0.99
CA LEU A 138 -8.93 -12.41 0.27
C LEU A 138 -9.33 -12.11 -1.18
N GLN A 139 -9.10 -13.08 -2.06
CA GLN A 139 -9.41 -13.00 -3.49
C GLN A 139 -8.64 -11.90 -4.26
N LYS A 140 -7.38 -11.61 -3.87
CA LYS A 140 -6.48 -10.69 -4.58
C LYS A 140 -6.21 -11.09 -6.04
N THR A 141 -6.34 -12.37 -6.36
CA THR A 141 -6.12 -12.91 -7.71
C THR A 141 -7.16 -13.96 -8.04
N TYR A 142 -7.50 -14.10 -9.32
CA TYR A 142 -8.37 -15.16 -9.79
C TYR A 142 -7.83 -15.80 -11.07
N THR A 143 -8.28 -17.04 -11.34
CA THR A 143 -7.89 -17.78 -12.53
C THR A 143 -8.94 -17.54 -13.62
N VAL A 144 -8.52 -16.98 -14.76
CA VAL A 144 -9.40 -16.65 -15.90
C VAL A 144 -9.72 -17.92 -16.69
N ASP A 145 -8.69 -18.69 -16.99
CA ASP A 145 -8.80 -19.87 -17.86
C ASP A 145 -8.35 -21.11 -17.10
N PHE A 146 -9.26 -22.09 -17.00
CA PHE A 146 -8.99 -23.32 -16.26
C PHE A 146 -8.00 -24.25 -17.01
N LEU A 147 -7.94 -24.17 -18.35
CA LEU A 147 -7.00 -24.95 -19.16
C LEU A 147 -5.58 -24.40 -19.03
N LYS A 148 -5.41 -23.11 -19.25
CA LYS A 148 -4.09 -22.45 -19.19
C LYS A 148 -3.65 -22.11 -17.78
N LYS A 149 -4.53 -22.24 -16.78
CA LYS A 149 -4.30 -21.89 -15.37
C LYS A 149 -3.74 -20.49 -15.18
N LYS A 150 -4.07 -19.54 -16.08
CA LYS A 150 -3.60 -18.18 -16.04
C LYS A 150 -4.28 -17.42 -14.91
N ARG A 151 -3.49 -16.99 -13.91
CA ARG A 151 -3.93 -16.13 -12.81
C ARG A 151 -3.67 -14.68 -13.15
N ILE A 152 -4.64 -13.83 -12.87
CA ILE A 152 -4.52 -12.37 -12.98
C ILE A 152 -4.88 -11.71 -11.65
N LYS A 153 -4.40 -10.47 -11.46
CA LYS A 153 -4.74 -9.66 -10.30
C LYS A 153 -6.22 -9.25 -10.41
N ASN A 154 -6.94 -9.35 -9.31
CA ASN A 154 -8.31 -8.87 -9.21
C ASN A 154 -8.28 -7.35 -8.97
N ASN A 155 -8.77 -6.57 -9.94
CA ASN A 155 -8.87 -5.12 -9.84
C ASN A 155 -10.32 -4.66 -9.65
N GLY A 156 -11.20 -5.56 -9.16
CA GLY A 156 -12.61 -5.31 -8.95
C GLY A 156 -13.55 -6.17 -9.82
N GLU A 157 -12.99 -7.04 -10.71
CA GLU A 157 -13.80 -7.92 -11.55
C GLU A 157 -14.51 -9.02 -10.74
N MET A 158 -13.93 -9.39 -9.60
CA MET A 158 -14.48 -10.37 -8.68
C MET A 158 -14.59 -9.81 -7.26
N PRO A 159 -15.58 -10.21 -6.45
CA PRO A 159 -15.69 -9.75 -5.06
C PRO A 159 -14.41 -10.03 -4.29
N GLN A 160 -13.93 -9.05 -3.52
CA GLN A 160 -12.85 -9.20 -2.56
C GLN A 160 -13.43 -9.18 -1.16
N TYR A 161 -12.82 -9.93 -0.26
CA TYR A 161 -13.27 -10.02 1.14
C TYR A 161 -12.14 -9.55 2.04
N TYR A 162 -12.43 -8.59 2.89
CA TYR A 162 -11.50 -8.06 3.88
C TYR A 162 -11.90 -8.57 5.25
N VAL A 163 -10.95 -9.16 5.95
CA VAL A 163 -11.11 -9.67 7.32
C VAL A 163 -10.20 -8.85 8.21
N GLU A 164 -10.77 -8.16 9.16
CA GLU A 164 -10.04 -7.39 10.17
C GLU A 164 -9.68 -8.30 11.35
N ASP A 165 -8.49 -8.08 11.93
CA ASP A 165 -8.00 -8.77 13.13
C ASP A 165 -8.09 -10.31 13.05
N ASP A 166 -7.74 -10.89 11.89
CA ASP A 166 -7.77 -12.34 11.66
C ASP A 166 -6.73 -13.09 12.50
N HIS A 167 -5.61 -12.46 12.78
CA HIS A 167 -4.48 -13.04 13.53
C HIS A 167 -3.67 -11.96 14.26
N GLU A 168 -2.80 -12.37 15.17
CA GLU A 168 -1.95 -11.46 15.93
C GLU A 168 -1.01 -10.69 15.01
N ALA A 169 -0.98 -9.35 15.14
CA ALA A 169 -0.18 -8.46 14.32
C ALA A 169 1.30 -8.45 14.77
N ILE A 170 2.24 -8.59 13.83
CA ILE A 170 3.67 -8.36 14.07
C ILE A 170 3.99 -6.87 14.05
N ILE A 171 3.32 -6.12 13.18
CA ILE A 171 3.53 -4.69 12.94
C ILE A 171 2.28 -3.93 13.38
N PRO A 172 2.41 -2.91 14.24
CA PRO A 172 1.28 -2.04 14.59
C PRO A 172 0.64 -1.43 13.34
N ARG A 173 -0.69 -1.33 13.32
CA ARG A 173 -1.47 -0.78 12.18
C ARG A 173 -0.96 0.60 11.74
N ALA A 174 -0.70 1.50 12.70
CA ALA A 174 -0.18 2.84 12.41
C ALA A 174 1.15 2.80 11.64
N LEU A 175 2.10 1.94 12.06
CA LEU A 175 3.39 1.78 11.41
C LEU A 175 3.25 1.19 9.98
N PHE A 176 2.33 0.24 9.79
CA PHE A 176 2.05 -0.32 8.47
C PHE A 176 1.53 0.76 7.51
N LEU A 177 0.56 1.57 7.95
CA LEU A 177 -0.02 2.65 7.16
C LEU A 177 1.03 3.71 6.79
N GLN A 178 1.90 4.12 7.72
CA GLN A 178 3.03 5.01 7.43
C GLN A 178 3.93 4.45 6.33
N VAL A 179 4.18 3.15 6.33
CA VAL A 179 4.96 2.49 5.27
C VAL A 179 4.22 2.52 3.93
N GLN A 180 2.89 2.29 3.90
CA GLN A 180 2.12 2.38 2.66
C GLN A 180 2.16 3.78 2.06
N GLU A 181 2.05 4.83 2.87
CA GLU A 181 2.20 6.21 2.41
C GLU A 181 3.59 6.49 1.86
N GLU A 182 4.62 6.01 2.54
CA GLU A 182 5.99 6.17 2.05
C GLU A 182 6.20 5.43 0.73
N ILE A 183 5.60 4.24 0.53
CA ILE A 183 5.60 3.52 -0.75
C ILE A 183 4.90 4.35 -1.83
N ALA A 184 3.72 4.89 -1.54
CA ALA A 184 2.96 5.74 -2.45
C ALA A 184 3.75 7.02 -2.79
N ARG A 185 4.32 7.69 -1.79
CA ARG A 185 5.17 8.88 -1.94
C ARG A 185 6.40 8.61 -2.82
N ARG A 186 7.09 7.50 -2.60
CA ARG A 186 8.24 7.10 -3.43
C ARG A 186 7.81 6.71 -4.85
N GLY A 187 6.62 6.13 -5.01
CA GLY A 187 6.06 5.71 -6.29
C GLY A 187 5.48 6.84 -7.14
N SER A 188 4.99 7.91 -6.53
CA SER A 188 4.39 9.07 -7.20
C SER A 188 5.40 10.03 -7.83
N GLN A 189 6.70 9.83 -7.61
CA GLN A 189 7.74 10.70 -8.14
C GLN A 189 7.87 10.53 -9.66
N VAL A 190 7.27 11.47 -10.37
CA VAL A 190 7.36 11.58 -11.83
C VAL A 190 8.02 12.90 -12.20
N ASP A 191 8.68 12.95 -13.36
CA ASP A 191 9.18 14.20 -13.93
C ASP A 191 8.03 15.00 -14.59
N CYS A 192 8.33 16.21 -15.04
CA CYS A 192 7.39 17.06 -15.77
C CYS A 192 6.87 16.43 -17.09
N MET A 193 7.45 15.30 -17.52
CA MET A 193 7.02 14.50 -18.68
C MET A 193 6.27 13.22 -18.28
N GLY A 194 5.94 13.03 -16.98
CA GLY A 194 5.25 11.85 -16.48
C GLY A 194 6.11 10.58 -16.38
N ARG A 195 7.43 10.66 -16.55
CA ARG A 195 8.33 9.51 -16.42
C ARG A 195 8.68 9.28 -14.97
N ARG A 196 8.64 8.03 -14.52
CA ARG A 196 9.05 7.66 -13.15
C ARG A 196 10.52 7.99 -12.94
N ARG A 197 10.82 8.75 -11.90
CA ARG A 197 12.21 9.04 -11.47
C ARG A 197 12.64 8.03 -10.42
N GLY A 198 13.93 7.66 -10.46
CA GLY A 198 14.55 6.89 -9.38
C GLY A 198 14.60 7.75 -8.12
N PHE A 199 13.95 7.29 -7.07
CA PHE A 199 13.96 7.95 -5.75
C PHE A 199 15.14 7.43 -4.92
N SER A 200 15.89 8.35 -4.32
CA SER A 200 16.88 8.01 -3.31
C SER A 200 16.50 8.67 -1.99
N ALA A 201 16.11 7.85 -1.01
CA ALA A 201 15.76 8.33 0.33
C ALA A 201 16.98 8.64 1.22
N LYS A 202 18.20 8.66 0.65
CA LYS A 202 19.44 8.87 1.41
C LYS A 202 19.46 10.19 2.20
N HIS A 203 18.73 11.20 1.73
CA HIS A 203 18.68 12.53 2.37
C HIS A 203 17.23 12.87 2.69
N CYS A 204 16.97 13.34 3.91
CA CYS A 204 15.64 13.61 4.44
C CYS A 204 14.80 14.56 3.59
N PHE A 205 15.40 15.57 2.97
CA PHE A 205 14.70 16.54 2.13
C PHE A 205 14.47 16.10 0.68
N THR A 206 14.94 14.92 0.28
CA THR A 206 14.76 14.44 -1.11
C THR A 206 13.27 14.20 -1.38
N GLY A 207 12.77 14.80 -2.46
CA GLY A 207 11.36 14.69 -2.86
C GLY A 207 10.39 15.56 -2.08
N LEU A 208 10.87 16.34 -1.12
CA LEU A 208 10.05 17.25 -0.32
C LEU A 208 10.15 18.72 -0.78
N LEU A 209 11.21 19.11 -1.50
CA LEU A 209 11.42 20.48 -1.94
C LEU A 209 10.82 20.71 -3.32
N TYR A 210 9.96 21.72 -3.43
CA TYR A 210 9.28 22.12 -4.66
C TYR A 210 9.53 23.59 -4.98
N CYS A 211 9.63 23.91 -6.26
CA CYS A 211 9.78 25.27 -6.74
C CYS A 211 8.45 26.00 -6.77
N ALA A 212 8.37 27.21 -6.21
CA ALA A 212 7.18 28.03 -6.28
C ALA A 212 6.89 28.56 -7.70
N GLU A 213 7.95 28.73 -8.54
CA GLU A 213 7.80 29.28 -9.90
C GLU A 213 7.30 28.24 -10.91
N CYS A 214 7.89 27.04 -10.93
CA CYS A 214 7.60 26.02 -11.95
C CYS A 214 6.98 24.73 -11.41
N GLY A 215 6.79 24.62 -10.08
CA GLY A 215 6.21 23.41 -9.45
C GLY A 215 7.12 22.20 -9.40
N GLU A 216 8.30 22.24 -10.06
CA GLU A 216 9.20 21.10 -10.17
C GLU A 216 10.02 20.91 -8.89
N GLN A 217 10.53 19.70 -8.68
CA GLN A 217 11.32 19.37 -7.51
C GLN A 217 12.74 19.91 -7.57
N PHE A 218 13.34 20.07 -6.39
CA PHE A 218 14.74 20.41 -6.23
C PHE A 218 15.60 19.13 -6.15
N ARG A 219 16.79 19.17 -6.75
CA ARG A 219 17.80 18.11 -6.69
C ARG A 219 18.99 18.55 -5.85
N ARG A 220 19.47 17.66 -5.00
CA ARG A 220 20.70 17.82 -4.24
C ARG A 220 21.93 17.67 -5.13
N ILE A 221 22.86 18.62 -5.06
CA ILE A 221 24.07 18.69 -5.89
C ILE A 221 25.25 19.01 -5.00
N HIS A 222 26.36 18.33 -5.25
CA HIS A 222 27.65 18.73 -4.71
C HIS A 222 28.25 19.80 -5.61
N TRP A 223 28.40 20.98 -5.06
CA TRP A 223 28.96 22.12 -5.77
C TRP A 223 30.40 22.32 -5.36
N ASN A 224 31.31 22.32 -6.34
CA ASN A 224 32.69 22.63 -6.12
C ASN A 224 33.01 23.97 -6.82
N ASN A 225 33.16 25.02 -6.06
CA ASN A 225 33.48 26.33 -6.56
C ASN A 225 34.84 26.77 -5.98
N ARG A 226 35.87 26.84 -6.85
CA ARG A 226 37.23 27.29 -6.49
C ARG A 226 37.81 26.57 -5.25
N GLY A 227 37.61 25.27 -5.13
CA GLY A 227 38.09 24.46 -4.01
C GLY A 227 37.16 24.39 -2.80
N CYS A 228 36.14 25.23 -2.69
CA CYS A 228 35.13 25.14 -1.66
C CYS A 228 34.03 24.14 -2.08
N LYS A 229 33.93 23.05 -1.35
CA LYS A 229 32.89 22.04 -1.54
C LYS A 229 31.66 22.41 -0.72
N SER A 230 30.52 22.64 -1.36
CA SER A 230 29.24 22.88 -0.71
C SER A 230 28.16 21.95 -1.26
N VAL A 231 27.16 21.69 -0.44
CA VAL A 231 25.98 20.93 -0.85
C VAL A 231 24.82 21.90 -1.04
N VAL A 232 24.24 21.86 -2.22
CA VAL A 232 23.16 22.77 -2.60
C VAL A 232 21.99 22.03 -3.23
N TRP A 233 20.81 22.64 -3.08
CA TRP A 233 19.58 22.21 -3.70
C TRP A 233 19.24 23.17 -4.84
N ARG A 234 18.97 22.63 -6.03
CA ARG A 234 18.61 23.40 -7.23
C ARG A 234 17.38 22.80 -7.92
N CYS A 235 16.53 23.69 -8.44
CA CYS A 235 15.37 23.29 -9.23
C CYS A 235 15.79 22.45 -10.45
N MET A 236 15.07 21.37 -10.70
CA MET A 236 15.36 20.45 -11.81
C MET A 236 15.16 21.10 -13.16
N THR A 237 14.11 21.93 -13.35
CA THR A 237 13.89 22.68 -14.59
C THR A 237 15.05 23.61 -14.90
N ARG A 238 15.63 24.28 -13.88
CA ARG A 238 16.82 25.12 -14.05
C ARG A 238 18.07 24.34 -14.43
N LEU A 239 18.17 23.06 -14.03
CA LEU A 239 19.29 22.19 -14.37
C LEU A 239 19.19 21.62 -15.78
N GLU A 240 17.99 21.20 -16.19
CA GLU A 240 17.74 20.53 -17.46
C GLU A 240 17.51 21.52 -18.61
N LYS A 241 16.80 22.61 -18.34
CA LYS A 241 16.48 23.65 -19.34
C LYS A 241 17.03 24.98 -18.85
N LYS A 242 18.23 25.33 -19.29
CA LYS A 242 18.85 26.63 -18.95
C LYS A 242 17.94 27.78 -19.31
N GLY A 243 17.55 28.59 -18.32
CA GLY A 243 16.73 29.79 -18.51
C GLY A 243 15.23 29.62 -18.35
N ALA A 244 14.69 28.40 -18.17
CA ALA A 244 13.26 28.16 -18.04
C ALA A 244 12.72 28.40 -16.59
N CYS A 245 13.60 28.48 -15.60
CA CYS A 245 13.27 28.78 -14.21
C CYS A 245 14.40 29.56 -13.55
N HIS A 246 14.05 30.59 -12.76
CA HIS A 246 15.01 31.47 -12.10
C HIS A 246 15.10 31.20 -10.60
N ALA A 247 14.46 30.14 -10.10
CA ALA A 247 14.44 29.75 -8.70
C ALA A 247 15.84 29.79 -8.08
N ARG A 248 15.95 30.33 -6.87
CA ARG A 248 17.21 30.44 -6.14
C ARG A 248 17.83 29.08 -5.83
N THR A 249 19.12 29.06 -5.63
CA THR A 249 19.86 27.92 -5.11
C THR A 249 19.79 27.94 -3.59
N VAL A 250 19.44 26.84 -2.96
CA VAL A 250 19.33 26.71 -1.50
C VAL A 250 20.51 25.88 -0.98
N TYR A 251 21.27 26.42 -0.02
CA TYR A 251 22.32 25.68 0.66
C TYR A 251 21.72 24.70 1.67
N GLU A 252 22.26 23.49 1.77
CA GLU A 252 21.75 22.46 2.66
C GLU A 252 21.75 22.90 4.11
N GLU A 253 22.81 23.56 4.58
CA GLU A 253 22.90 24.07 5.95
C GLU A 253 21.86 25.17 6.25
N SER A 254 21.64 26.07 5.28
CA SER A 254 20.59 27.09 5.43
C SER A 254 19.19 26.47 5.48
N LEU A 255 18.96 25.37 4.74
CA LEU A 255 17.69 24.64 4.76
C LEU A 255 17.47 23.95 6.11
N LYS A 256 18.52 23.31 6.67
CA LYS A 256 18.46 22.69 7.99
C LYS A 256 18.16 23.72 9.09
N GLN A 257 18.85 24.84 9.07
CA GLN A 257 18.61 25.95 10.02
C GLN A 257 17.19 26.49 9.90
N ALA A 258 16.69 26.73 8.68
CA ALA A 258 15.33 27.20 8.45
C ALA A 258 14.28 26.18 8.93
N PHE A 259 14.54 24.89 8.83
CA PHE A 259 13.65 23.85 9.36
C PHE A 259 13.59 23.89 10.90
N VAL A 260 14.74 23.99 11.57
CA VAL A 260 14.81 24.15 13.04
C VAL A 260 14.09 25.42 13.50
N GLU A 261 14.25 26.51 12.76
CA GLU A 261 13.55 27.77 13.04
C GLU A 261 12.04 27.65 12.85
N ALA A 262 11.59 26.94 11.79
CA ALA A 262 10.19 26.66 11.56
C ALA A 262 9.59 25.79 12.68
N LEU A 263 10.31 24.78 13.16
CA LEU A 263 9.90 23.99 14.32
C LEU A 263 9.82 24.82 15.60
N ASN A 264 10.81 25.69 15.84
CA ASN A 264 10.82 26.56 17.02
C ASN A 264 9.68 27.59 16.97
N GLN A 265 9.28 28.06 15.78
CA GLN A 265 8.08 28.89 15.64
C GLN A 265 6.80 28.12 15.95
N LEU A 266 6.71 26.86 15.56
CA LEU A 266 5.59 25.98 15.94
C LEU A 266 5.52 25.75 17.45
N THR A 267 6.66 25.51 18.11
CA THR A 267 6.72 25.24 19.56
C THR A 267 6.57 26.55 20.38
N GLY A 268 7.16 27.66 19.91
CA GLY A 268 7.15 28.94 20.60
C GLY A 268 5.88 29.80 20.42
N GLY A 269 5.15 29.56 19.31
CA GLY A 269 3.87 30.22 19.01
C GLY A 269 2.64 29.41 19.45
N SER A 270 2.73 28.69 20.56
CA SER A 270 1.86 27.61 20.96
C SER A 270 0.35 27.89 20.93
N GLU A 271 -0.11 29.10 21.28
CA GLU A 271 -1.56 29.41 21.30
C GLU A 271 -2.17 29.49 19.90
N THR A 272 -1.48 30.14 18.94
CA THR A 272 -2.01 30.33 17.59
C THR A 272 -2.00 29.04 16.77
N TYR A 273 -0.93 28.26 16.87
CA TYR A 273 -0.82 26.99 16.13
C TYR A 273 -1.65 25.88 16.77
N LEU A 274 -1.79 25.87 18.11
CA LEU A 274 -2.69 24.96 18.80
C LEU A 274 -4.15 25.23 18.49
N SER A 275 -4.55 26.51 18.31
CA SER A 275 -5.92 26.84 17.90
C SER A 275 -6.23 26.35 16.48
N ILE A 276 -5.29 26.54 15.53
CA ILE A 276 -5.44 25.99 14.15
C ILE A 276 -5.52 24.46 14.15
N LEU A 277 -4.70 23.80 14.98
CA LEU A 277 -4.78 22.34 15.13
C LEU A 277 -6.12 21.90 15.74
N GLN A 278 -6.63 22.65 16.73
CA GLN A 278 -7.93 22.40 17.34
C GLN A 278 -9.09 22.63 16.37
N GLU A 279 -9.03 23.69 15.56
CA GLU A 279 -10.02 23.95 14.50
C GLU A 279 -10.03 22.83 13.46
N ASN A 280 -8.86 22.45 12.95
CA ASN A 280 -8.74 21.32 12.01
C ASN A 280 -9.24 19.99 12.60
N MET A 281 -8.98 19.75 13.91
CA MET A 281 -9.53 18.60 14.62
C MET A 281 -11.05 18.69 14.77
N ALA A 282 -11.59 19.87 15.06
CA ALA A 282 -13.04 20.09 15.20
C ALA A 282 -13.75 19.82 13.87
N GLU A 283 -13.22 20.31 12.73
CA GLU A 283 -13.76 20.03 11.39
C GLU A 283 -13.77 18.53 11.08
N VAL A 284 -12.69 17.81 11.41
CA VAL A 284 -12.61 16.35 11.20
C VAL A 284 -13.59 15.63 12.13
N ILE A 285 -13.83 16.12 13.36
CA ILE A 285 -14.78 15.54 14.32
C ILE A 285 -16.24 15.78 13.88
N GLU A 286 -16.56 16.96 13.36
CA GLU A 286 -17.90 17.25 12.84
C GLU A 286 -18.26 16.38 11.64
N MET A 287 -17.29 16.09 10.74
CA MET A 287 -17.47 15.15 9.64
C MET A 287 -17.73 13.71 10.11
N GLU A 288 -17.23 13.32 11.29
CA GLU A 288 -17.41 11.97 11.86
C GLU A 288 -18.83 11.68 12.38
N GLN A 289 -19.63 12.71 12.66
CA GLN A 289 -21.02 12.54 13.12
C GLN A 289 -21.97 12.05 12.00
N SER A 290 -21.48 11.86 10.77
CA SER A 290 -22.25 11.21 9.74
C SER A 290 -22.43 9.71 10.09
N ASN A 291 -23.59 9.35 10.63
CA ASN A 291 -24.01 7.95 10.81
C ASN A 291 -24.24 7.19 9.49
N LEU A 292 -23.65 7.71 8.41
CA LEU A 292 -23.85 7.24 7.03
C LEU A 292 -23.60 5.73 6.85
N PRO A 293 -22.50 5.13 7.37
CA PRO A 293 -22.28 3.69 7.21
C PRO A 293 -23.32 2.84 7.93
N LYS A 294 -23.82 3.29 9.09
CA LYS A 294 -24.84 2.57 9.86
C LYS A 294 -26.22 2.66 9.20
N GLU A 295 -26.55 3.80 8.60
CA GLU A 295 -27.79 3.97 7.84
C GLU A 295 -27.80 3.15 6.56
N ILE A 296 -26.68 3.13 5.83
CA ILE A 296 -26.50 2.31 4.63
C ILE A 296 -26.62 0.83 5.01
N GLN A 297 -26.02 0.40 6.13
CA GLN A 297 -26.14 -0.98 6.61
C GLN A 297 -27.60 -1.37 6.89
N ARG A 298 -28.37 -0.52 7.57
CA ARG A 298 -29.81 -0.77 7.82
C ARG A 298 -30.59 -0.91 6.52
N LYS A 299 -30.32 -0.07 5.52
CA LYS A 299 -30.94 -0.16 4.19
C LYS A 299 -30.59 -1.46 3.47
N LEU A 300 -29.32 -1.87 3.56
CA LEU A 300 -28.85 -3.15 3.01
C LEU A 300 -29.56 -4.34 3.64
N ASP A 301 -29.72 -4.35 4.97
CA ASP A 301 -30.38 -5.44 5.68
C ASP A 301 -31.87 -5.57 5.28
N VAL A 302 -32.56 -4.44 5.06
CA VAL A 302 -33.94 -4.41 4.58
C VAL A 302 -34.06 -4.93 3.14
N LEU A 303 -33.16 -4.48 2.24
CA LEU A 303 -33.16 -4.91 0.84
C LEU A 303 -32.77 -6.37 0.68
N GLN A 304 -31.87 -6.89 1.51
CA GLN A 304 -31.53 -8.30 1.53
C GLN A 304 -32.71 -9.19 1.93
N LYS A 305 -33.52 -8.77 2.92
CA LYS A 305 -34.76 -9.47 3.28
C LYS A 305 -35.76 -9.48 2.13
N LYS A 306 -35.96 -8.31 1.48
CA LYS A 306 -36.83 -8.22 0.30
C LYS A 306 -36.36 -9.09 -0.85
N LEU A 307 -35.06 -9.15 -1.09
CA LEU A 307 -34.49 -10.00 -2.16
C LEU A 307 -34.77 -11.48 -1.91
N ILE A 308 -34.70 -11.94 -0.66
CA ILE A 308 -35.04 -13.32 -0.28
C ILE A 308 -36.54 -13.58 -0.51
N GLU A 309 -37.42 -12.66 -0.11
CA GLU A 309 -38.87 -12.77 -0.32
C GLU A 309 -39.25 -12.80 -1.81
N CYS A 310 -38.62 -11.96 -2.64
CA CYS A 310 -38.84 -11.98 -4.08
C CYS A 310 -38.32 -13.26 -4.75
N ALA A 311 -37.17 -13.76 -4.28
CA ALA A 311 -36.61 -15.03 -4.78
C ALA A 311 -37.51 -16.22 -4.44
N GLU A 312 -38.13 -16.26 -3.25
CA GLU A 312 -39.10 -17.28 -2.86
C GLU A 312 -40.39 -17.24 -3.68
N ARG A 313 -40.79 -16.02 -4.16
CA ARG A 313 -41.97 -15.82 -4.99
C ARG A 313 -41.75 -15.95 -6.48
N HIS A 314 -40.49 -16.19 -6.91
CA HIS A 314 -40.08 -16.17 -8.31
C HIS A 314 -40.41 -14.86 -9.05
N GLU A 315 -40.38 -13.74 -8.32
CA GLU A 315 -40.53 -12.38 -8.88
C GLU A 315 -39.17 -11.86 -9.38
N ASP A 316 -39.21 -10.82 -10.25
CA ASP A 316 -38.00 -10.19 -10.73
C ASP A 316 -37.28 -9.42 -9.60
N TYR A 317 -36.01 -9.74 -9.37
CA TYR A 317 -35.19 -9.19 -8.29
C TYR A 317 -33.99 -8.37 -8.82
N GLU A 318 -33.91 -8.14 -10.11
CA GLU A 318 -32.71 -7.54 -10.74
C GLU A 318 -32.50 -6.08 -10.28
N GLU A 319 -33.56 -5.29 -10.14
CA GLU A 319 -33.49 -3.91 -9.62
C GLU A 319 -33.01 -3.88 -8.15
N ILE A 320 -33.51 -4.80 -7.32
CA ILE A 320 -33.10 -4.90 -5.89
C ILE A 320 -31.65 -5.30 -5.78
N ALA A 321 -31.20 -6.22 -6.63
CA ALA A 321 -29.80 -6.64 -6.66
C ALA A 321 -28.84 -5.50 -7.09
N GLN A 322 -29.23 -4.68 -8.06
CA GLN A 322 -28.47 -3.51 -8.49
C GLN A 322 -28.38 -2.45 -7.39
N GLU A 323 -29.47 -2.19 -6.67
CA GLU A 323 -29.50 -1.23 -5.55
C GLU A 323 -28.66 -1.71 -4.36
N ILE A 324 -28.68 -3.02 -4.05
CA ILE A 324 -27.79 -3.62 -3.04
C ILE A 324 -26.32 -3.44 -3.44
N PHE A 325 -25.98 -3.64 -4.71
CA PHE A 325 -24.62 -3.44 -5.20
C PHE A 325 -24.17 -2.00 -5.03
N ARG A 326 -25.00 -1.04 -5.44
CA ARG A 326 -24.76 0.40 -5.31
C ARG A 326 -24.56 0.84 -3.86
N LEU A 327 -25.41 0.37 -2.94
CA LEU A 327 -25.29 0.69 -1.52
C LEU A 327 -24.05 0.06 -0.87
N ARG A 328 -23.61 -1.12 -1.33
CA ARG A 328 -22.36 -1.73 -0.88
C ARG A 328 -21.16 -0.90 -1.31
N GLU A 329 -21.14 -0.42 -2.55
CA GLU A 329 -20.08 0.45 -3.04
C GLU A 329 -20.02 1.77 -2.27
N GLN A 330 -21.17 2.40 -2.01
CA GLN A 330 -21.26 3.60 -1.18
C GLN A 330 -20.78 3.37 0.25
N LYS A 331 -21.13 2.22 0.86
CA LYS A 331 -20.65 1.85 2.20
C LYS A 331 -19.12 1.71 2.20
N GLU A 332 -18.57 1.02 1.22
CA GLU A 332 -17.13 0.83 1.12
C GLU A 332 -16.38 2.15 0.94
N GLN A 333 -16.93 3.06 0.13
CA GLN A 333 -16.37 4.39 -0.04
C GLN A 333 -16.41 5.21 1.26
N ALA A 334 -17.54 5.21 1.96
CA ALA A 334 -17.68 5.89 3.26
C ALA A 334 -16.76 5.30 4.34
N LEU A 335 -16.53 3.98 4.33
CA LEU A 335 -15.56 3.35 5.24
C LEU A 335 -14.12 3.76 4.92
N ARG A 336 -13.74 3.86 3.65
CA ARG A 336 -12.39 4.33 3.24
C ARG A 336 -12.17 5.79 3.67
N GLU A 337 -13.18 6.64 3.54
CA GLU A 337 -13.13 8.04 3.98
C GLU A 337 -12.97 8.14 5.50
N ASN A 338 -13.71 7.33 6.27
CA ASN A 338 -13.60 7.28 7.74
C ASN A 338 -12.21 6.81 8.21
N VAL A 339 -11.62 5.80 7.56
CA VAL A 339 -10.27 5.34 7.89
C VAL A 339 -9.25 6.46 7.65
N SER A 340 -9.34 7.16 6.51
CA SER A 340 -8.44 8.29 6.20
C SER A 340 -8.57 9.42 7.25
N GLN A 341 -9.77 9.70 7.73
CA GLN A 341 -10.02 10.71 8.77
C GLN A 341 -9.45 10.27 10.14
N GLN A 342 -9.61 9.02 10.52
CA GLN A 342 -9.02 8.47 11.73
C GLN A 342 -7.48 8.57 11.72
N GLU A 343 -6.86 8.28 10.59
CA GLU A 343 -5.42 8.42 10.40
C GLU A 343 -4.95 9.87 10.56
N GLN A 344 -5.70 10.83 10.01
CA GLN A 344 -5.39 12.26 10.19
C GLN A 344 -5.47 12.68 11.66
N LYS A 345 -6.48 12.21 12.40
CA LYS A 345 -6.61 12.47 13.84
C LYS A 345 -5.44 11.91 14.64
N GLU A 346 -5.04 10.70 14.33
CA GLU A 346 -3.93 10.04 15.02
C GLU A 346 -2.61 10.79 14.80
N ARG A 347 -2.35 11.23 13.57
CA ARG A 347 -1.19 12.08 13.24
C ARG A 347 -1.23 13.44 13.95
N MET A 348 -2.40 14.08 14.03
CA MET A 348 -2.56 15.32 14.78
C MET A 348 -2.31 15.11 16.27
N ARG A 349 -2.80 14.00 16.84
CA ARG A 349 -2.54 13.64 18.23
C ARG A 349 -1.06 13.37 18.49
N GLU A 350 -0.39 12.60 17.64
CA GLU A 350 1.05 12.33 17.74
C GLU A 350 1.86 13.64 17.68
N LEU A 351 1.48 14.56 16.81
CA LEU A 351 2.12 15.87 16.74
C LEU A 351 1.90 16.68 18.02
N GLN A 352 0.69 16.68 18.58
CA GLN A 352 0.40 17.37 19.84
C GLN A 352 1.20 16.77 21.00
N GLU A 353 1.26 15.47 21.11
CA GLU A 353 2.06 14.75 22.14
C GLU A 353 3.56 15.07 21.96
N PHE A 354 4.04 15.09 20.72
CA PHE A 354 5.42 15.48 20.40
C PHE A 354 5.70 16.94 20.80
N LEU A 355 4.84 17.87 20.44
CA LEU A 355 4.98 19.29 20.78
C LEU A 355 4.92 19.51 22.30
N ALA A 356 4.11 18.75 23.02
CA ALA A 356 4.00 18.80 24.48
C ALA A 356 5.21 18.19 25.22
N ALA A 357 5.86 17.19 24.60
CA ALA A 357 7.00 16.47 25.20
C ALA A 357 8.35 17.17 24.97
N GLN A 358 8.44 18.10 23.99
CA GLN A 358 9.71 18.74 23.64
C GLN A 358 9.99 19.98 24.52
N PRO A 359 11.25 20.20 24.93
CA PRO A 359 11.66 21.46 25.55
C PRO A 359 11.43 22.62 24.56
N HIS A 360 11.10 23.79 25.08
CA HIS A 360 10.66 24.99 24.34
C HIS A 360 11.57 25.49 23.19
N GLN A 361 12.74 24.89 22.98
CA GLN A 361 13.65 25.21 21.87
C GLN A 361 14.43 23.98 21.42
N ILE A 362 14.33 23.65 20.15
CA ILE A 362 15.13 22.62 19.47
C ILE A 362 16.40 23.32 18.95
N ALA A 363 17.58 22.91 19.47
CA ALA A 363 18.86 23.52 19.10
C ALA A 363 19.54 22.80 17.93
N GLU A 364 19.33 21.51 17.77
CA GLU A 364 20.01 20.67 16.80
C GLU A 364 19.04 20.14 15.73
N PHE A 365 19.57 19.99 14.50
CA PHE A 365 18.83 19.42 13.38
C PHE A 365 18.77 17.91 13.48
N ASP A 366 17.57 17.34 13.44
CA ASP A 366 17.34 15.91 13.39
C ASP A 366 16.63 15.51 12.09
N GLU A 367 17.22 14.55 11.34
CA GLU A 367 16.65 14.02 10.11
C GLU A 367 15.36 13.25 10.32
N THR A 368 15.18 12.62 11.50
CA THR A 368 13.99 11.85 11.85
C THR A 368 12.77 12.75 11.92
N LEU A 369 12.93 13.96 12.51
CA LEU A 369 11.87 14.97 12.59
C LEU A 369 11.40 15.44 11.21
N VAL A 370 12.34 15.62 10.28
CA VAL A 370 11.97 15.99 8.90
C VAL A 370 11.10 14.90 8.26
N ARG A 371 11.44 13.64 8.46
CA ARG A 371 10.71 12.51 7.86
C ARG A 371 9.32 12.32 8.47
N HIS A 372 9.18 12.55 9.79
CA HIS A 372 7.92 12.36 10.51
C HIS A 372 6.98 13.56 10.40
N LEU A 373 7.52 14.79 10.41
CA LEU A 373 6.69 15.98 10.54
C LEU A 373 6.47 16.72 9.22
N LEU A 374 7.40 16.64 8.26
CA LEU A 374 7.39 17.49 7.08
C LEU A 374 6.69 16.81 5.89
N ALA A 375 5.64 17.45 5.36
CA ALA A 375 4.97 16.99 4.15
C ALA A 375 5.61 17.59 2.88
N LYS A 376 5.92 18.91 2.90
CA LYS A 376 6.39 19.63 1.72
C LYS A 376 7.16 20.89 2.11
N VAL A 377 8.15 21.29 1.31
CA VAL A 377 8.79 22.61 1.36
C VAL A 377 8.65 23.29 0.01
N THR A 378 8.05 24.48 -0.01
CA THR A 378 7.96 25.29 -1.22
C THR A 378 8.99 26.42 -1.17
N VAL A 379 9.89 26.43 -2.16
CA VAL A 379 10.98 27.40 -2.26
C VAL A 379 10.56 28.55 -3.15
N SER A 380 10.39 29.73 -2.56
CA SER A 380 10.16 31.01 -3.27
C SER A 380 11.45 31.83 -3.37
N SER A 381 11.41 32.98 -4.03
CA SER A 381 12.55 33.89 -4.15
C SER A 381 13.09 34.33 -2.79
N ASP A 382 12.20 34.66 -1.83
CA ASP A 382 12.54 35.35 -0.60
C ASP A 382 12.28 34.50 0.65
N ARG A 383 11.43 33.46 0.55
CA ARG A 383 10.99 32.66 1.70
C ARG A 383 10.98 31.15 1.42
N LEU A 384 11.03 30.38 2.49
CA LEU A 384 10.85 28.91 2.50
C LEU A 384 9.56 28.61 3.25
N ASN A 385 8.57 28.01 2.59
CA ASN A 385 7.31 27.61 3.19
C ASN A 385 7.37 26.13 3.55
N PHE A 386 7.39 25.82 4.82
CA PHE A 386 7.35 24.46 5.35
C PHE A 386 5.89 24.07 5.62
N THR A 387 5.38 23.09 4.92
CA THR A 387 4.05 22.51 5.17
C THR A 387 4.26 21.21 5.93
N PHE A 388 3.69 21.12 7.12
CA PHE A 388 3.77 19.95 7.98
C PHE A 388 2.66 18.96 7.66
N GLN A 389 2.81 17.70 8.09
CA GLN A 389 1.79 16.64 7.86
C GLN A 389 0.46 16.95 8.57
N SER A 390 0.49 17.77 9.61
CA SER A 390 -0.70 18.31 10.28
C SER A 390 -1.49 19.35 9.47
N GLY A 391 -1.03 19.72 8.27
CA GLY A 391 -1.63 20.79 7.47
C GLY A 391 -1.15 22.20 7.82
N VAL A 392 -0.44 22.38 8.92
CA VAL A 392 0.10 23.70 9.31
C VAL A 392 1.25 24.10 8.38
N ALA A 393 1.25 25.35 7.95
CA ALA A 393 2.30 25.93 7.11
C ALA A 393 3.04 27.07 7.85
N VAL A 394 4.37 27.01 7.85
CA VAL A 394 5.24 28.03 8.44
C VAL A 394 6.16 28.61 7.37
N SER A 395 6.25 29.94 7.31
CA SER A 395 7.07 30.67 6.34
C SER A 395 8.30 31.25 7.01
N ILE A 396 9.48 30.92 6.53
CA ILE A 396 10.75 31.48 7.01
C ILE A 396 11.36 32.36 5.93
N GLU A 397 11.65 33.61 6.25
CA GLU A 397 12.35 34.53 5.36
C GLU A 397 13.86 34.27 5.40
N LYS A 398 14.47 34.08 4.24
CA LYS A 398 15.94 33.90 4.09
C LYS A 398 16.45 34.36 2.75
#